data_bc4e7051b6d1a22e96c04033e247dbf4
#
_entry.id   bc4e7051b6d1a22e96c04033e247dbf4
#
_cell.length_a   1.000
_cell.length_b   1.000
_cell.length_c   1.000
_cell.angle_alpha   90.00
_cell.angle_beta   90.00
_cell.angle_gamma   90.00
#
_symmetry.space_group_name_H-M   'P 1'
#
loop_
_entity.id
_entity.type
_entity.pdbx_description
1 polymer ?
#
loop_
_entity_poly.entity_id
_entity_poly.type
_entity_poly.pdbx_seq_one_letter_code
_entity_poly.pdbx_strand_id
1 'polypeptide(L)'
;MEQGDTLFVYADMLTYSDSTQLAVLYADPGKTVRLINRDVTLTTDIFNYDLGIDLGFYEVGGVLTDKENRLDSRYGEYSPSTKDALFRTDVHLKSLSNNDTLDIYTEEMLYNTLTHIAILDTTSTIIASDGTIYTTQGVYNTETSQADLYHRSLVVASNGNTLTGDTLYYDKNTGFGEAFGNIELTDTTNKVILLGNYGYYFEMADSAMVTGRALAKEYSSGTDTLYLHADTIRTYLTIKPAEALNDSVSIPADTTHLMIAAPHVRFYRTDLQGLCDSMSVVQSDSLLYMHYHPVVWNENKQIFGNVIQVHLNDSTADWARLPDFGFMAEWIDEEFYNQMAGKEMYATFENGGIRHLDVSGNVQVIMLPMENDSTYNKIANVESSFLSADFKDQKIERLKMWPESPGTMTPLYLAKKNIYFLPQFRWFEPLKPISPEDVFNISREMLELMQEPPFNSRKSSR
;
A
#
# COMPACT_ATOMS: atom_id res chain seq x y z
N MET A 1 18.51 8.45 -52.65
CA MET A 1 17.38 9.37 -52.35
C MET A 1 16.13 8.46 -52.23
N GLU A 2 15.77 8.16 -51.03
CA GLU A 2 14.48 7.45 -50.78
C GLU A 2 13.34 8.42 -51.13
N GLN A 3 12.49 8.03 -52.04
CA GLN A 3 11.33 8.79 -52.54
C GLN A 3 10.22 8.84 -51.45
N GLY A 4 10.44 9.48 -50.32
CA GLY A 4 9.45 9.46 -49.26
C GLY A 4 9.49 10.64 -48.29
N ASP A 5 10.43 11.54 -48.42
CA ASP A 5 10.65 12.63 -47.44
C ASP A 5 10.53 14.02 -48.04
N THR A 6 9.53 14.19 -48.92
CA THR A 6 9.25 15.48 -49.55
C THR A 6 8.36 16.32 -48.62
N LEU A 7 8.82 17.53 -48.31
CA LEU A 7 8.06 18.57 -47.63
C LEU A 7 7.24 19.34 -48.64
N PHE A 8 5.91 19.35 -48.50
CA PHE A 8 5.02 20.20 -49.31
C PHE A 8 4.56 21.40 -48.46
N VAL A 9 4.71 22.60 -49.04
CA VAL A 9 4.26 23.82 -48.36
C VAL A 9 3.27 24.56 -49.25
N TYR A 10 2.15 24.98 -48.70
CA TYR A 10 1.06 25.72 -49.34
C TYR A 10 0.88 27.05 -48.64
N ALA A 11 0.99 28.15 -49.40
CA ALA A 11 0.81 29.53 -48.93
C ALA A 11 0.28 30.38 -50.05
N ASP A 12 -0.33 31.54 -49.72
CA ASP A 12 -0.79 32.51 -50.72
C ASP A 12 0.36 33.44 -51.16
N MET A 13 1.32 33.75 -50.29
CA MET A 13 2.50 34.59 -50.58
C MET A 13 3.76 34.00 -49.95
N LEU A 14 4.87 34.12 -50.68
CA LEU A 14 6.20 33.74 -50.19
C LEU A 14 7.16 34.88 -50.43
N THR A 15 7.97 35.21 -49.42
CA THR A 15 9.14 36.05 -49.53
C THR A 15 10.38 35.25 -49.17
N TYR A 16 11.48 35.47 -49.93
CA TYR A 16 12.75 34.77 -49.67
C TYR A 16 13.90 35.80 -49.64
N SER A 17 14.77 35.63 -48.67
CA SER A 17 15.98 36.42 -48.52
C SER A 17 17.20 35.50 -48.67
N ASP A 18 17.97 35.69 -49.77
CA ASP A 18 19.17 34.91 -50.05
C ASP A 18 20.27 35.15 -48.98
N SER A 19 20.39 36.37 -48.44
CA SER A 19 21.38 36.71 -47.43
C SER A 19 21.17 36.03 -46.09
N THR A 20 19.94 35.72 -45.72
CA THR A 20 19.57 35.03 -44.46
C THR A 20 19.12 33.60 -44.68
N GLN A 21 18.97 33.18 -45.95
CA GLN A 21 18.39 31.89 -46.36
C GLN A 21 16.99 31.62 -45.76
N LEU A 22 16.28 32.67 -45.38
CA LEU A 22 14.98 32.62 -44.75
C LEU A 22 13.85 32.80 -45.77
N ALA A 23 12.95 31.82 -45.86
CA ALA A 23 11.67 31.91 -46.54
C ALA A 23 10.57 32.23 -45.55
N VAL A 24 9.77 33.25 -45.80
CA VAL A 24 8.59 33.61 -44.99
C VAL A 24 7.36 33.43 -45.85
N LEU A 25 6.41 32.63 -45.35
CA LEU A 25 5.21 32.26 -46.03
C LEU A 25 4.00 32.83 -45.27
N TYR A 26 3.07 33.37 -46.02
CA TYR A 26 1.87 34.04 -45.49
C TYR A 26 0.62 33.42 -46.09
N ALA A 27 -0.45 33.44 -45.33
CA ALA A 27 -1.79 33.11 -45.82
C ALA A 27 -2.65 34.39 -45.88
N ASP A 28 -3.59 34.43 -46.81
CA ASP A 28 -4.61 35.50 -46.87
C ASP A 28 -5.54 35.40 -45.65
N PRO A 29 -6.22 36.50 -45.27
CA PRO A 29 -7.16 36.50 -44.15
C PRO A 29 -8.21 35.38 -44.29
N GLY A 30 -8.32 34.54 -43.27
CA GLY A 30 -9.23 33.42 -43.22
C GLY A 30 -8.70 32.10 -43.84
N LYS A 31 -7.45 32.09 -44.29
CA LYS A 31 -6.73 30.89 -44.70
C LYS A 31 -5.54 30.64 -43.76
N THR A 32 -4.86 29.52 -43.95
CA THR A 32 -3.64 29.15 -43.20
C THR A 32 -2.56 28.64 -44.14
N VAL A 33 -1.32 28.92 -43.80
CA VAL A 33 -0.15 28.23 -44.38
C VAL A 33 -0.19 26.78 -43.92
N ARG A 34 0.03 25.83 -44.83
CA ARG A 34 0.06 24.40 -44.52
C ARG A 34 1.37 23.77 -44.95
N LEU A 35 1.98 23.09 -44.04
CA LEU A 35 3.16 22.28 -44.28
C LEU A 35 2.78 20.82 -44.10
N ILE A 36 3.08 19.99 -45.09
CA ILE A 36 2.73 18.56 -45.09
C ILE A 36 4.00 17.75 -45.31
N ASN A 37 4.28 16.85 -44.37
CA ASN A 37 5.35 15.88 -44.43
C ASN A 37 4.83 14.50 -44.05
N ARG A 38 4.63 13.61 -45.01
CA ARG A 38 3.97 12.31 -44.84
C ARG A 38 2.56 12.47 -44.19
N ASP A 39 2.39 11.93 -42.99
CA ASP A 39 1.11 11.98 -42.25
C ASP A 39 0.99 13.21 -41.31
N VAL A 40 2.07 14.02 -41.24
CA VAL A 40 2.11 15.22 -40.40
C VAL A 40 1.66 16.44 -41.20
N THR A 41 0.74 17.19 -40.65
CA THR A 41 0.30 18.51 -41.16
C THR A 41 0.50 19.58 -40.11
N LEU A 42 1.25 20.62 -40.42
CA LEU A 42 1.37 21.81 -39.60
C LEU A 42 0.63 22.96 -40.26
N THR A 43 -0.19 23.71 -39.50
CA THR A 43 -0.97 24.87 -39.97
C THR A 43 -0.69 26.07 -39.07
N THR A 44 -0.51 27.25 -39.70
CA THR A 44 -0.28 28.52 -39.02
C THR A 44 -0.66 29.67 -39.96
N ASP A 45 -0.76 30.92 -39.46
CA ASP A 45 -1.00 32.10 -40.31
C ASP A 45 0.28 32.58 -40.99
N ILE A 46 1.43 32.47 -40.32
CA ILE A 46 2.76 32.85 -40.82
C ILE A 46 3.73 31.74 -40.49
N PHE A 47 4.43 31.24 -41.51
CA PHE A 47 5.43 30.22 -41.37
C PHE A 47 6.78 30.67 -41.89
N ASN A 48 7.81 30.53 -41.09
CA ASN A 48 9.19 30.82 -41.43
C ASN A 48 9.92 29.48 -41.69
N TYR A 49 10.78 29.47 -42.74
CA TYR A 49 11.62 28.32 -43.03
C TYR A 49 13.03 28.76 -43.31
N ASP A 50 13.95 28.33 -42.46
CA ASP A 50 15.38 28.53 -42.60
C ASP A 50 15.98 27.37 -43.43
N LEU A 51 16.36 27.67 -44.69
CA LEU A 51 16.91 26.66 -45.58
C LEU A 51 18.36 26.31 -45.21
N GLY A 52 19.06 27.15 -44.44
CA GLY A 52 20.42 26.91 -44.03
C GLY A 52 20.54 25.80 -42.99
N ILE A 53 19.57 25.67 -42.09
CA ILE A 53 19.55 24.69 -41.02
C ILE A 53 18.41 23.67 -41.11
N ASP A 54 17.61 23.75 -42.19
CA ASP A 54 16.44 22.86 -42.45
C ASP A 54 15.41 22.88 -41.30
N LEU A 55 15.04 24.11 -40.87
CA LEU A 55 14.14 24.31 -39.74
C LEU A 55 12.95 25.21 -40.12
N GLY A 56 11.74 24.72 -39.90
CA GLY A 56 10.55 25.53 -40.03
C GLY A 56 10.02 25.95 -38.64
N PHE A 57 9.54 27.22 -38.53
CA PHE A 57 8.98 27.71 -37.26
C PHE A 57 7.86 28.72 -37.44
N TYR A 58 7.03 28.84 -36.40
CA TYR A 58 5.99 29.88 -36.29
C TYR A 58 5.99 30.53 -34.89
N GLU A 59 5.50 31.79 -34.83
CA GLU A 59 5.49 32.58 -33.60
C GLU A 59 4.10 33.16 -33.27
N VAL A 60 3.13 32.94 -34.16
CA VAL A 60 1.78 33.55 -34.09
C VAL A 60 0.70 32.52 -33.71
N GLY A 61 1.11 31.36 -33.33
CA GLY A 61 0.23 30.22 -33.07
C GLY A 61 0.17 29.28 -34.26
N GLY A 62 0.07 27.97 -33.97
CA GLY A 62 -0.01 26.93 -34.97
C GLY A 62 -0.51 25.63 -34.40
N VAL A 63 -0.85 24.74 -35.32
CA VAL A 63 -1.38 23.41 -35.01
C VAL A 63 -0.61 22.37 -35.80
N LEU A 64 -0.01 21.42 -35.12
CA LEU A 64 0.52 20.20 -35.74
C LEU A 64 -0.50 19.07 -35.54
N THR A 65 -0.78 18.35 -36.62
CA THR A 65 -1.65 17.15 -36.56
C THR A 65 -0.94 16.00 -37.23
N ASP A 66 -0.89 14.85 -36.57
CA ASP A 66 -0.55 13.56 -37.14
C ASP A 66 -1.77 12.64 -37.12
N LYS A 67 -1.61 11.32 -37.33
CA LYS A 67 -2.71 10.35 -37.31
C LYS A 67 -3.32 10.17 -35.92
N GLU A 68 -2.48 10.30 -34.89
CA GLU A 68 -2.82 9.93 -33.52
C GLU A 68 -3.13 11.15 -32.66
N ASN A 69 -2.53 12.33 -32.99
CA ASN A 69 -2.51 13.46 -32.13
C ASN A 69 -2.77 14.80 -32.86
N ARG A 70 -3.31 15.75 -32.12
CA ARG A 70 -3.37 17.16 -32.44
C ARG A 70 -2.61 17.94 -31.36
N LEU A 71 -1.72 18.80 -31.78
CA LEU A 71 -0.88 19.61 -30.90
C LEU A 71 -1.01 21.08 -31.25
N ASP A 72 -1.46 21.92 -30.30
CA ASP A 72 -1.64 23.34 -30.41
C ASP A 72 -0.58 24.07 -29.57
N SER A 73 0.00 25.17 -30.06
CA SER A 73 0.91 26.05 -29.27
C SER A 73 1.03 27.43 -29.86
N ARG A 74 1.58 28.40 -29.12
CA ARG A 74 1.88 29.72 -29.65
C ARG A 74 3.15 29.78 -30.48
N TYR A 75 4.18 29.09 -30.06
CA TYR A 75 5.45 28.94 -30.76
C TYR A 75 5.69 27.47 -31.10
N GLY A 76 6.15 27.20 -32.29
CA GLY A 76 6.56 25.85 -32.67
C GLY A 76 7.66 25.83 -33.71
N GLU A 77 8.56 24.86 -33.59
CA GLU A 77 9.60 24.52 -34.53
C GLU A 77 9.38 23.09 -35.02
N TYR A 78 9.71 22.83 -36.27
CA TYR A 78 9.71 21.48 -36.84
C TYR A 78 10.90 21.29 -37.76
N SER A 79 11.68 20.22 -37.50
CA SER A 79 12.79 19.77 -38.34
C SER A 79 12.33 18.56 -39.15
N PRO A 80 12.15 18.70 -40.49
CA PRO A 80 11.76 17.60 -41.34
C PRO A 80 12.79 16.46 -41.40
N SER A 81 14.08 16.78 -41.18
CA SER A 81 15.19 15.81 -41.23
C SER A 81 15.24 14.91 -40.00
N THR A 82 15.02 15.43 -38.79
CA THR A 82 15.05 14.68 -37.53
C THR A 82 13.66 14.20 -37.08
N LYS A 83 12.58 14.81 -37.63
CA LYS A 83 11.17 14.60 -37.22
C LYS A 83 10.86 15.17 -35.83
N ASP A 84 11.74 15.96 -35.27
CA ASP A 84 11.53 16.64 -34.00
C ASP A 84 10.72 17.91 -34.18
N ALA A 85 9.75 18.11 -33.30
CA ALA A 85 8.96 19.32 -33.18
C ALA A 85 9.06 19.86 -31.75
N LEU A 86 9.51 21.11 -31.59
CA LEU A 86 9.57 21.79 -30.30
C LEU A 86 8.44 22.78 -30.21
N PHE A 87 7.65 22.71 -29.15
CA PHE A 87 6.52 23.58 -28.90
C PHE A 87 6.70 24.34 -27.60
N ARG A 88 6.32 25.62 -27.60
CA ARG A 88 6.40 26.49 -26.42
C ARG A 88 5.18 27.37 -26.30
N THR A 89 4.85 27.70 -25.07
CA THR A 89 3.79 28.60 -24.63
C THR A 89 2.40 28.09 -24.99
N ASP A 90 1.62 27.82 -23.97
CA ASP A 90 0.24 27.31 -24.06
C ASP A 90 0.18 25.99 -24.89
N VAL A 91 1.09 25.05 -24.65
CA VAL A 91 1.17 23.80 -25.40
C VAL A 91 0.07 22.85 -24.94
N HIS A 92 -0.74 22.38 -25.89
CA HIS A 92 -1.78 21.40 -25.67
C HIS A 92 -1.67 20.27 -26.72
N LEU A 93 -1.36 19.06 -26.27
CA LEU A 93 -1.45 17.85 -27.07
C LEU A 93 -2.74 17.11 -26.75
N LYS A 94 -3.51 16.75 -27.76
CA LYS A 94 -4.75 15.99 -27.62
C LYS A 94 -4.70 14.75 -28.49
N SER A 95 -5.01 13.57 -27.90
CA SER A 95 -5.19 12.33 -28.69
C SER A 95 -6.41 12.40 -29.55
N LEU A 96 -6.29 11.91 -30.80
CA LEU A 96 -7.38 11.77 -31.78
C LEU A 96 -7.99 10.37 -31.78
N SER A 97 -7.46 9.46 -30.95
CA SER A 97 -8.00 8.10 -30.83
C SER A 97 -9.41 8.12 -30.25
N ASN A 98 -10.36 7.44 -30.90
CA ASN A 98 -11.75 7.34 -30.44
C ASN A 98 -11.92 6.48 -29.17
N ASN A 99 -10.90 5.72 -28.80
CA ASN A 99 -10.98 4.76 -27.69
C ASN A 99 -10.34 5.27 -26.40
N ASP A 100 -9.66 6.41 -26.46
CA ASP A 100 -8.94 6.94 -25.31
C ASP A 100 -8.89 8.47 -25.35
N THR A 101 -9.11 9.10 -24.19
CA THR A 101 -8.93 10.54 -24.04
C THR A 101 -7.57 10.77 -23.40
N LEU A 102 -6.71 11.52 -24.11
CA LEU A 102 -5.44 11.99 -23.60
C LEU A 102 -5.31 13.47 -23.94
N ASP A 103 -5.18 14.29 -22.93
CA ASP A 103 -4.88 15.72 -23.05
C ASP A 103 -3.63 16.02 -22.23
N ILE A 104 -2.59 16.61 -22.84
CA ILE A 104 -1.37 17.05 -22.18
C ILE A 104 -1.26 18.56 -22.27
N TYR A 105 -1.19 19.24 -21.14
CA TYR A 105 -0.99 20.68 -21.03
C TYR A 105 0.39 20.95 -20.44
N THR A 106 1.19 21.81 -21.10
CA THR A 106 2.53 22.16 -20.66
C THR A 106 2.97 23.50 -21.24
N GLU A 107 4.06 24.09 -20.72
CA GLU A 107 4.68 25.30 -21.29
C GLU A 107 5.71 24.97 -22.38
N GLU A 108 6.34 23.80 -22.32
CA GLU A 108 7.30 23.34 -23.34
C GLU A 108 7.19 21.83 -23.54
N MET A 109 7.25 21.41 -24.81
CA MET A 109 7.23 19.99 -25.20
C MET A 109 8.11 19.77 -26.43
N LEU A 110 9.00 18.79 -26.36
CA LEU A 110 9.66 18.23 -27.52
C LEU A 110 8.92 16.95 -27.95
N TYR A 111 8.39 16.94 -29.17
CA TYR A 111 7.65 15.81 -29.71
C TYR A 111 8.33 15.27 -30.98
N ASN A 112 8.59 13.99 -31.04
CA ASN A 112 9.10 13.34 -32.23
C ASN A 112 7.95 12.66 -33.00
N THR A 113 7.67 13.14 -34.21
CA THR A 113 6.54 12.68 -35.03
C THR A 113 6.72 11.30 -35.65
N LEU A 114 7.91 10.69 -35.54
CA LEU A 114 8.20 9.34 -36.02
C LEU A 114 8.12 8.29 -34.90
N THR A 115 8.63 8.63 -33.72
CA THR A 115 8.65 7.72 -32.56
C THR A 115 7.46 7.93 -31.61
N HIS A 116 6.68 8.99 -31.86
CA HIS A 116 5.52 9.40 -31.04
C HIS A 116 5.87 9.67 -29.55
N ILE A 117 7.12 10.07 -29.30
CA ILE A 117 7.64 10.39 -27.96
C ILE A 117 7.47 11.87 -27.69
N ALA A 118 6.79 12.21 -26.60
CA ALA A 118 6.71 13.54 -26.01
C ALA A 118 7.63 13.63 -24.80
N ILE A 119 8.55 14.61 -24.80
CA ILE A 119 9.41 14.92 -23.66
C ILE A 119 8.89 16.20 -23.00
N LEU A 120 8.68 16.14 -21.70
CA LEU A 120 8.13 17.19 -20.86
C LEU A 120 9.21 17.61 -19.86
N ASP A 121 9.69 18.85 -19.97
CA ASP A 121 10.73 19.40 -19.06
C ASP A 121 10.23 20.61 -18.26
N THR A 122 8.91 20.82 -18.24
CA THR A 122 8.24 21.87 -17.47
C THR A 122 7.03 21.30 -16.75
N THR A 123 6.42 22.12 -15.86
CA THR A 123 5.20 21.73 -15.19
C THR A 123 4.13 21.32 -16.20
N SER A 124 3.71 20.09 -16.13
CA SER A 124 2.79 19.47 -17.07
C SER A 124 1.65 18.78 -16.36
N THR A 125 0.47 18.82 -16.98
CA THR A 125 -0.73 18.09 -16.55
C THR A 125 -1.14 17.15 -17.67
N ILE A 126 -1.21 15.86 -17.38
CA ILE A 126 -1.66 14.82 -18.29
C ILE A 126 -3.01 14.33 -17.79
N ILE A 127 -4.05 14.47 -18.59
CA ILE A 127 -5.42 14.05 -18.27
C ILE A 127 -5.75 12.85 -19.15
N ALA A 128 -6.06 11.73 -18.51
CA ALA A 128 -6.49 10.50 -19.16
C ALA A 128 -7.84 10.03 -18.58
N SER A 129 -8.46 9.03 -19.19
CA SER A 129 -9.78 8.50 -18.77
C SER A 129 -9.78 7.92 -17.35
N ASP A 130 -8.64 7.43 -16.90
CA ASP A 130 -8.41 6.74 -15.62
C ASP A 130 -7.83 7.65 -14.53
N GLY A 131 -7.40 8.89 -14.88
CA GLY A 131 -6.91 9.84 -13.89
C GLY A 131 -6.15 11.02 -14.46
N THR A 132 -5.52 11.76 -13.56
CA THR A 132 -4.71 12.95 -13.89
C THR A 132 -3.32 12.81 -13.29
N ILE A 133 -2.30 13.15 -14.10
CA ILE A 133 -0.90 13.14 -13.68
C ILE A 133 -0.38 14.58 -13.67
N TYR A 134 0.27 14.96 -12.59
CA TYR A 134 1.02 16.21 -12.45
C TYR A 134 2.51 15.89 -12.38
N THR A 135 3.28 16.43 -13.30
CA THR A 135 4.74 16.20 -13.38
C THR A 135 5.47 17.48 -13.75
N THR A 136 6.76 17.52 -13.43
CA THR A 136 7.66 18.61 -13.89
C THR A 136 8.67 18.10 -14.90
N GLN A 137 8.84 16.78 -15.00
CA GLN A 137 9.69 16.14 -16.00
C GLN A 137 9.18 14.74 -16.29
N GLY A 138 9.11 14.39 -17.56
CA GLY A 138 8.70 13.07 -17.98
C GLY A 138 8.83 12.81 -19.46
N VAL A 139 8.68 11.56 -19.81
CA VAL A 139 8.61 11.08 -21.20
C VAL A 139 7.31 10.31 -21.35
N TYR A 140 6.54 10.64 -22.39
CA TYR A 140 5.30 9.97 -22.71
C TYR A 140 5.32 9.49 -24.17
N ASN A 141 5.06 8.22 -24.40
CA ASN A 141 4.90 7.69 -25.73
C ASN A 141 3.40 7.62 -26.07
N THR A 142 2.93 8.44 -27.02
CA THR A 142 1.50 8.55 -27.37
C THR A 142 0.98 7.36 -28.17
N GLU A 143 1.86 6.58 -28.82
CA GLU A 143 1.49 5.35 -29.55
C GLU A 143 1.38 4.13 -28.63
N THR A 144 2.37 3.97 -27.71
CA THR A 144 2.41 2.82 -26.78
C THR A 144 1.72 3.10 -25.46
N SER A 145 1.31 4.35 -25.19
CA SER A 145 0.70 4.78 -23.92
C SER A 145 1.58 4.44 -22.71
N GLN A 146 2.90 4.57 -22.85
CA GLN A 146 3.88 4.39 -21.78
C GLN A 146 4.36 5.73 -21.27
N ALA A 147 4.52 5.83 -19.95
CA ALA A 147 5.01 7.02 -19.26
C ALA A 147 6.18 6.71 -18.34
N ASP A 148 7.23 7.51 -18.42
CA ASP A 148 8.33 7.62 -17.45
C ASP A 148 8.28 9.02 -16.83
N LEU A 149 8.01 9.12 -15.53
CA LEU A 149 7.83 10.38 -14.82
C LEU A 149 8.89 10.53 -13.74
N TYR A 150 9.47 11.71 -13.65
CA TYR A 150 10.58 12.01 -12.75
C TYR A 150 10.22 13.14 -11.78
N HIS A 151 11.11 13.39 -10.83
CA HIS A 151 11.02 14.54 -9.92
C HIS A 151 9.73 14.58 -9.08
N ARG A 152 9.36 13.44 -8.46
CA ARG A 152 8.25 13.32 -7.53
C ARG A 152 6.90 13.70 -8.15
N SER A 153 6.55 13.03 -9.21
CA SER A 153 5.25 13.20 -9.86
C SER A 153 4.08 12.73 -8.97
N LEU A 154 2.90 13.32 -9.20
CA LEU A 154 1.66 12.97 -8.52
C LEU A 154 0.67 12.39 -9.53
N VAL A 155 0.21 11.19 -9.28
CA VAL A 155 -0.91 10.55 -9.99
C VAL A 155 -2.15 10.62 -9.11
N VAL A 156 -3.26 11.11 -9.68
CA VAL A 156 -4.58 11.14 -9.04
C VAL A 156 -5.51 10.27 -9.87
N ALA A 157 -5.86 9.11 -9.38
CA ALA A 157 -6.77 8.19 -10.06
C ALA A 157 -8.22 8.70 -10.02
N SER A 158 -9.07 8.23 -10.93
CA SER A 158 -10.48 8.63 -11.04
C SER A 158 -11.32 8.33 -9.80
N ASN A 159 -10.91 7.34 -8.99
CA ASN A 159 -11.53 7.00 -7.70
C ASN A 159 -11.04 7.89 -6.53
N GLY A 160 -10.15 8.85 -6.78
CA GLY A 160 -9.58 9.76 -5.78
C GLY A 160 -8.35 9.22 -5.03
N ASN A 161 -7.88 8.02 -5.35
CA ASN A 161 -6.62 7.51 -4.81
C ASN A 161 -5.44 8.27 -5.42
N THR A 162 -4.37 8.43 -4.65
CA THR A 162 -3.18 9.15 -5.11
C THR A 162 -1.92 8.31 -4.97
N LEU A 163 -1.00 8.49 -5.93
CA LEU A 163 0.33 7.89 -5.89
C LEU A 163 1.39 8.94 -6.14
N THR A 164 2.40 9.01 -5.28
CA THR A 164 3.63 9.78 -5.51
C THR A 164 4.86 8.90 -5.38
N GLY A 165 5.92 9.26 -6.10
CA GLY A 165 7.22 8.62 -6.03
C GLY A 165 8.27 9.49 -6.71
N ASP A 166 9.54 9.27 -6.42
CA ASP A 166 10.63 10.05 -7.04
C ASP A 166 10.72 9.74 -8.54
N THR A 167 10.41 8.51 -8.93
CA THR A 167 10.26 8.07 -10.33
C THR A 167 9.07 7.14 -10.42
N LEU A 168 8.21 7.35 -11.43
CA LEU A 168 7.08 6.50 -11.73
C LEU A 168 7.18 6.01 -13.18
N TYR A 169 6.96 4.73 -13.39
CA TYR A 169 6.76 4.12 -14.70
C TYR A 169 5.34 3.59 -14.80
N TYR A 170 4.71 3.77 -15.95
CA TYR A 170 3.38 3.22 -16.21
C TYR A 170 3.24 2.79 -17.67
N ASP A 171 2.72 1.59 -17.88
CA ASP A 171 2.34 1.05 -19.19
C ASP A 171 0.84 0.74 -19.18
N LYS A 172 0.07 1.58 -19.86
CA LYS A 172 -1.39 1.48 -19.92
C LYS A 172 -1.88 0.21 -20.62
N ASN A 173 -1.15 -0.29 -21.63
CA ASN A 173 -1.57 -1.46 -22.38
C ASN A 173 -1.51 -2.75 -21.57
N THR A 174 -0.57 -2.82 -20.63
CA THR A 174 -0.43 -3.95 -19.70
C THR A 174 -1.09 -3.68 -18.35
N GLY A 175 -1.41 -2.42 -18.04
CA GLY A 175 -1.88 -2.02 -16.70
C GLY A 175 -0.80 -2.20 -15.64
N PHE A 176 0.48 -2.14 -16.02
CA PHE A 176 1.60 -2.32 -15.10
C PHE A 176 2.22 -0.97 -14.77
N GLY A 177 2.38 -0.71 -13.48
CA GLY A 177 3.03 0.49 -12.97
C GLY A 177 4.08 0.16 -11.92
N GLU A 178 5.18 0.90 -11.92
CA GLU A 178 6.24 0.84 -10.91
C GLU A 178 6.49 2.22 -10.32
N ALA A 179 6.86 2.24 -9.05
CA ALA A 179 7.24 3.45 -8.33
C ALA A 179 8.55 3.24 -7.57
N PHE A 180 9.41 4.22 -7.62
CA PHE A 180 10.74 4.20 -7.00
C PHE A 180 10.97 5.44 -6.17
N GLY A 181 11.54 5.28 -4.99
CA GLY A 181 11.95 6.33 -4.06
C GLY A 181 10.77 7.06 -3.40
N ASN A 182 10.76 7.11 -2.08
CA ASN A 182 9.81 7.87 -1.27
C ASN A 182 8.34 7.72 -1.73
N ILE A 183 7.92 6.48 -1.95
CA ILE A 183 6.58 6.17 -2.42
C ILE A 183 5.57 6.49 -1.34
N GLU A 184 4.47 7.13 -1.74
CA GLU A 184 3.27 7.31 -0.95
C GLU A 184 2.04 7.03 -1.81
N LEU A 185 1.31 5.97 -1.48
CA LEU A 185 0.02 5.65 -2.06
C LEU A 185 -1.06 5.89 -1.01
N THR A 186 -2.01 6.76 -1.31
CA THR A 186 -3.16 7.04 -0.43
C THR A 186 -4.42 6.43 -1.02
N ASP A 187 -4.99 5.47 -0.30
CA ASP A 187 -6.32 4.92 -0.56
C ASP A 187 -7.34 5.64 0.33
N THR A 188 -8.10 6.54 -0.27
CA THR A 188 -9.10 7.36 0.42
C THR A 188 -10.35 6.57 0.80
N THR A 189 -10.66 5.50 0.07
CA THR A 189 -11.81 4.64 0.31
C THR A 189 -11.58 3.77 1.54
N ASN A 190 -10.45 3.07 1.59
CA ASN A 190 -10.08 2.21 2.71
C ASN A 190 -9.36 2.94 3.84
N LYS A 191 -9.09 4.25 3.67
CA LYS A 191 -8.35 5.09 4.63
C LYS A 191 -7.00 4.52 5.03
N VAL A 192 -6.24 4.10 4.03
CA VAL A 192 -4.90 3.53 4.18
C VAL A 192 -3.90 4.36 3.39
N ILE A 193 -2.74 4.62 3.99
CA ILE A 193 -1.57 5.17 3.32
C ILE A 193 -0.49 4.12 3.33
N LEU A 194 0.04 3.76 2.14
CA LEU A 194 1.18 2.86 1.99
C LEU A 194 2.42 3.67 1.63
N LEU A 195 3.50 3.43 2.35
CA LEU A 195 4.80 4.07 2.17
C LEU A 195 5.88 3.02 1.90
N GLY A 196 6.88 3.38 1.10
CA GLY A 196 8.03 2.51 0.82
C GLY A 196 9.03 3.13 -0.14
N ASN A 197 10.05 2.38 -0.53
CA ASN A 197 11.07 2.85 -1.49
C ASN A 197 10.96 2.20 -2.87
N TYR A 198 10.28 1.08 -2.98
CA TYR A 198 9.94 0.44 -4.24
C TYR A 198 8.56 -0.19 -4.14
N GLY A 199 7.77 -0.09 -5.20
CA GLY A 199 6.49 -0.75 -5.32
C GLY A 199 6.07 -0.92 -6.77
N TYR A 200 5.14 -1.84 -6.97
CA TYR A 200 4.47 -2.00 -8.26
C TYR A 200 2.96 -2.24 -8.07
N TYR A 201 2.22 -1.92 -9.10
CA TYR A 201 0.82 -2.28 -9.28
C TYR A 201 0.63 -2.95 -10.63
N PHE A 202 -0.11 -4.04 -10.67
CA PHE A 202 -0.45 -4.76 -11.89
C PHE A 202 -1.97 -4.94 -11.97
N GLU A 203 -2.61 -4.06 -12.74
CA GLU A 203 -4.06 -3.95 -12.84
C GLU A 203 -4.72 -5.26 -13.30
N MET A 204 -4.19 -5.89 -14.37
CA MET A 204 -4.76 -7.13 -14.94
C MET A 204 -4.74 -8.31 -13.98
N ALA A 205 -3.79 -8.33 -13.04
CA ALA A 205 -3.67 -9.36 -12.00
C ALA A 205 -4.25 -8.89 -10.66
N ASP A 206 -4.74 -7.65 -10.58
CA ASP A 206 -5.21 -6.99 -9.37
C ASP A 206 -4.25 -7.24 -8.18
N SER A 207 -2.99 -6.94 -8.42
CA SER A 207 -1.92 -7.19 -7.47
C SER A 207 -1.04 -5.96 -7.27
N ALA A 208 -0.62 -5.75 -6.03
CA ALA A 208 0.28 -4.68 -5.67
C ALA A 208 1.30 -5.15 -4.65
N MET A 209 2.46 -4.49 -4.63
CA MET A 209 3.51 -4.74 -3.64
C MET A 209 4.21 -3.43 -3.30
N VAL A 210 4.60 -3.31 -2.04
CA VAL A 210 5.52 -2.26 -1.57
C VAL A 210 6.59 -2.87 -0.69
N THR A 211 7.83 -2.41 -0.84
CA THR A 211 9.00 -2.87 -0.08
C THR A 211 10.00 -1.72 0.14
N GLY A 212 11.10 -2.00 0.87
CA GLY A 212 12.08 -0.98 1.22
C GLY A 212 11.53 0.00 2.25
N ARG A 213 11.44 -0.43 3.52
CA ARG A 213 10.78 0.27 4.63
C ARG A 213 9.26 0.38 4.42
N ALA A 214 8.64 -0.68 3.96
CA ALA A 214 7.20 -0.69 3.76
C ALA A 214 6.46 -0.39 5.07
N LEU A 215 5.51 0.55 5.01
CA LEU A 215 4.68 0.97 6.13
C LEU A 215 3.24 1.19 5.66
N ALA A 216 2.30 0.52 6.28
CA ALA A 216 0.88 0.83 6.15
C ALA A 216 0.43 1.68 7.34
N LYS A 217 -0.29 2.77 7.08
CA LYS A 217 -0.97 3.61 8.07
C LYS A 217 -2.47 3.48 7.84
N GLU A 218 -3.18 2.91 8.79
CA GLU A 218 -4.64 2.80 8.75
C GLU A 218 -5.24 3.82 9.72
N TYR A 219 -6.13 4.69 9.24
CA TYR A 219 -6.68 5.83 9.98
C TYR A 219 -8.22 5.89 9.97
N SER A 220 -8.88 4.75 9.76
CA SER A 220 -10.36 4.67 9.73
C SER A 220 -11.01 4.98 11.07
N SER A 221 -10.33 4.69 12.19
CA SER A 221 -10.86 4.92 13.54
C SER A 221 -11.01 6.39 13.91
N GLY A 222 -10.39 7.31 13.17
CA GLY A 222 -10.52 8.76 13.33
C GLY A 222 -9.80 9.36 14.57
N THR A 223 -9.43 8.56 15.55
CA THR A 223 -8.82 9.00 16.82
C THR A 223 -7.39 8.53 17.00
N ASP A 224 -7.02 7.40 16.40
CA ASP A 224 -5.66 6.85 16.50
C ASP A 224 -5.34 6.06 15.22
N THR A 225 -4.10 6.16 14.76
CA THR A 225 -3.61 5.53 13.55
C THR A 225 -2.88 4.25 13.89
N LEU A 226 -3.20 3.16 13.20
CA LEU A 226 -2.42 1.94 13.23
C LEU A 226 -1.27 2.03 12.24
N TYR A 227 -0.05 1.88 12.71
CA TYR A 227 1.19 1.81 11.93
C TYR A 227 1.64 0.35 11.85
N LEU A 228 1.71 -0.20 10.66
CA LEU A 228 2.14 -1.58 10.42
C LEU A 228 3.33 -1.59 9.46
N HIS A 229 4.45 -2.11 9.94
CA HIS A 229 5.66 -2.34 9.15
C HIS A 229 5.86 -3.82 8.87
N ALA A 230 6.40 -4.11 7.69
CA ALA A 230 7.03 -5.38 7.32
C ALA A 230 8.12 -5.09 6.27
N ASP A 231 9.01 -6.04 6.00
CA ASP A 231 9.98 -5.86 4.92
C ASP A 231 9.27 -5.69 3.57
N THR A 232 8.16 -6.42 3.38
CA THR A 232 7.31 -6.33 2.19
C THR A 232 5.84 -6.44 2.56
N ILE A 233 5.00 -5.58 1.98
CA ILE A 233 3.54 -5.66 2.04
C ILE A 233 3.06 -5.87 0.60
N ARG A 234 2.24 -6.91 0.38
CA ARG A 234 1.68 -7.22 -0.93
C ARG A 234 0.20 -7.58 -0.84
N THR A 235 -0.54 -7.28 -1.89
CA THR A 235 -1.92 -7.72 -2.07
C THR A 235 -2.08 -8.34 -3.43
N TYR A 236 -2.93 -9.35 -3.53
CA TYR A 236 -3.28 -9.98 -4.80
C TYR A 236 -4.63 -10.67 -4.71
N LEU A 237 -5.27 -10.81 -5.86
CA LEU A 237 -6.49 -11.56 -6.00
C LEU A 237 -6.18 -13.06 -5.94
N THR A 238 -6.91 -13.79 -5.11
CA THR A 238 -6.83 -15.25 -5.01
C THR A 238 -8.20 -15.89 -5.18
N ILE A 239 -8.22 -17.16 -5.55
CA ILE A 239 -9.46 -17.91 -5.72
C ILE A 239 -9.72 -18.68 -4.42
N LYS A 240 -10.86 -18.38 -3.79
CA LYS A 240 -11.39 -19.19 -2.71
C LYS A 240 -12.02 -20.45 -3.35
N PRO A 241 -11.54 -21.65 -3.05
CA PRO A 241 -12.08 -22.86 -3.65
C PRO A 241 -13.55 -23.07 -3.24
N ALA A 242 -14.30 -23.74 -4.11
CA ALA A 242 -15.67 -24.12 -3.79
C ALA A 242 -15.69 -25.05 -2.56
N GLU A 243 -16.57 -24.77 -1.62
CA GLU A 243 -16.78 -25.61 -0.44
C GLU A 243 -18.11 -26.37 -0.55
N ALA A 244 -18.06 -27.69 -0.33
CA ALA A 244 -19.27 -28.51 -0.18
C ALA A 244 -19.75 -28.43 1.28
N LEU A 245 -20.88 -27.78 1.52
CA LEU A 245 -21.50 -27.74 2.84
C LEU A 245 -22.24 -29.03 3.20
N ASN A 246 -22.78 -29.72 2.17
CA ASN A 246 -23.38 -31.06 2.25
C ASN A 246 -23.59 -31.61 0.84
N ASP A 247 -24.14 -32.82 0.71
CA ASP A 247 -24.36 -33.52 -0.59
C ASP A 247 -25.25 -32.76 -1.59
N SER A 248 -25.90 -31.66 -1.17
CA SER A 248 -26.87 -30.93 -1.99
C SER A 248 -26.58 -29.43 -2.09
N VAL A 249 -25.64 -28.90 -1.32
CA VAL A 249 -25.31 -27.46 -1.27
C VAL A 249 -23.82 -27.27 -1.36
N SER A 250 -23.37 -26.57 -2.38
CA SER A 250 -21.98 -26.12 -2.51
C SER A 250 -21.92 -24.58 -2.60
N ILE A 251 -20.97 -23.98 -1.93
CA ILE A 251 -20.59 -22.58 -2.16
C ILE A 251 -19.70 -22.58 -3.40
N PRO A 252 -20.03 -21.82 -4.46
CA PRO A 252 -19.19 -21.75 -5.65
C PRO A 252 -17.83 -21.12 -5.30
N ALA A 253 -16.83 -21.41 -6.13
CA ALA A 253 -15.54 -20.71 -6.06
C ALA A 253 -15.75 -19.20 -6.27
N ASP A 254 -15.12 -18.39 -5.44
CA ASP A 254 -15.19 -16.93 -5.49
C ASP A 254 -13.78 -16.34 -5.42
N THR A 255 -13.63 -15.08 -5.80
CA THR A 255 -12.37 -14.35 -5.72
C THR A 255 -12.34 -13.50 -4.46
N THR A 256 -11.18 -13.44 -3.81
CA THR A 256 -10.96 -12.58 -2.64
C THR A 256 -9.57 -11.96 -2.70
N HIS A 257 -9.44 -10.77 -2.12
CA HIS A 257 -8.14 -10.17 -1.91
C HIS A 257 -7.46 -10.77 -0.69
N LEU A 258 -6.20 -11.16 -0.88
CA LEU A 258 -5.30 -11.60 0.16
C LEU A 258 -4.19 -10.57 0.31
N MET A 259 -4.12 -9.94 1.48
CA MET A 259 -2.99 -9.09 1.86
C MET A 259 -2.01 -9.90 2.70
N ILE A 260 -0.72 -9.78 2.40
CA ILE A 260 0.37 -10.39 3.18
C ILE A 260 1.40 -9.32 3.52
N ALA A 261 1.74 -9.24 4.80
CA ALA A 261 2.88 -8.49 5.32
C ALA A 261 3.90 -9.49 5.87
N ALA A 262 5.12 -9.51 5.33
CA ALA A 262 6.18 -10.45 5.72
C ALA A 262 7.53 -10.06 5.11
N PRO A 263 8.66 -10.54 5.68
CA PRO A 263 8.80 -10.95 7.07
C PRO A 263 8.85 -9.75 8.03
N HIS A 264 9.10 -10.01 9.31
CA HIS A 264 9.41 -9.04 10.35
C HIS A 264 8.30 -8.02 10.59
N VAL A 265 7.07 -8.51 10.76
CA VAL A 265 5.92 -7.65 11.02
C VAL A 265 6.01 -7.04 12.41
N ARG A 266 5.84 -5.72 12.50
CA ARG A 266 5.66 -4.96 13.73
C ARG A 266 4.58 -3.92 13.54
N PHE A 267 3.71 -3.75 14.52
CA PHE A 267 2.68 -2.74 14.47
C PHE A 267 2.52 -1.98 15.78
N TYR A 268 2.07 -0.75 15.65
CA TYR A 268 1.85 0.17 16.76
C TYR A 268 0.57 0.97 16.57
N ARG A 269 -0.23 0.97 17.61
CA ARG A 269 -1.28 1.93 17.93
C ARG A 269 -1.18 2.20 19.41
N THR A 270 -1.67 3.32 19.92
CA THR A 270 -1.46 3.74 21.33
C THR A 270 -1.92 2.66 22.33
N ASP A 271 -3.05 2.02 22.06
CA ASP A 271 -3.66 0.98 22.89
C ASP A 271 -3.27 -0.46 22.49
N LEU A 272 -2.65 -0.66 21.34
CA LEU A 272 -2.41 -1.98 20.75
C LEU A 272 -1.06 -2.02 20.03
N GLN A 273 -0.17 -2.89 20.46
CA GLN A 273 1.12 -3.12 19.82
C GLN A 273 1.29 -4.61 19.53
N GLY A 274 2.15 -4.95 18.59
CA GLY A 274 2.45 -6.34 18.36
C GLY A 274 3.57 -6.59 17.37
N LEU A 275 3.93 -7.86 17.29
CA LEU A 275 4.90 -8.38 16.33
C LEU A 275 4.56 -9.83 15.93
N CYS A 276 5.01 -10.21 14.76
CA CYS A 276 5.06 -11.60 14.28
C CYS A 276 6.03 -11.67 13.08
N ASP A 277 6.34 -12.86 12.59
CA ASP A 277 7.11 -12.96 11.36
C ASP A 277 6.24 -12.59 10.14
N SER A 278 5.03 -13.12 10.07
CA SER A 278 4.13 -12.84 8.96
C SER A 278 2.69 -12.62 9.40
N MET A 279 2.01 -11.74 8.67
CA MET A 279 0.59 -11.44 8.86
C MET A 279 -0.12 -11.57 7.52
N SER A 280 -1.32 -12.14 7.53
CA SER A 280 -2.18 -12.20 6.35
C SER A 280 -3.61 -11.80 6.69
N VAL A 281 -4.27 -11.11 5.75
CA VAL A 281 -5.68 -10.72 5.84
C VAL A 281 -6.42 -11.27 4.64
N VAL A 282 -7.46 -12.07 4.90
CA VAL A 282 -8.38 -12.58 3.88
C VAL A 282 -9.62 -11.67 3.91
N GLN A 283 -9.78 -10.84 2.90
CA GLN A 283 -10.80 -9.79 2.89
C GLN A 283 -12.23 -10.34 2.93
N SER A 284 -12.54 -11.36 2.12
CA SER A 284 -13.90 -11.94 2.07
C SER A 284 -14.38 -12.51 3.41
N ASP A 285 -13.46 -12.96 4.23
CA ASP A 285 -13.78 -13.61 5.52
C ASP A 285 -13.55 -12.65 6.69
N SER A 286 -13.03 -11.46 6.44
CA SER A 286 -12.61 -10.50 7.47
C SER A 286 -11.66 -11.11 8.50
N LEU A 287 -10.84 -12.07 8.07
CA LEU A 287 -9.92 -12.82 8.93
C LEU A 287 -8.48 -12.33 8.78
N LEU A 288 -7.90 -11.97 9.90
CA LEU A 288 -6.48 -11.66 10.05
C LEU A 288 -5.79 -12.83 10.76
N TYR A 289 -4.66 -13.25 10.22
CA TYR A 289 -3.80 -14.28 10.80
C TYR A 289 -2.42 -13.70 11.09
N MET A 290 -1.92 -13.94 12.29
CA MET A 290 -0.53 -13.68 12.67
C MET A 290 0.17 -15.02 12.86
N HIS A 291 1.26 -15.25 12.16
CA HIS A 291 2.00 -16.51 12.15
C HIS A 291 3.43 -16.33 12.67
N TYR A 292 3.98 -17.41 13.19
CA TYR A 292 5.36 -17.51 13.68
C TYR A 292 5.65 -16.52 14.81
N HIS A 293 5.39 -16.99 16.03
CA HIS A 293 5.64 -16.31 17.30
C HIS A 293 4.94 -14.95 17.45
N PRO A 294 3.63 -14.85 17.12
CA PRO A 294 2.89 -13.62 17.37
C PRO A 294 2.89 -13.26 18.86
N VAL A 295 3.17 -11.99 19.13
CA VAL A 295 3.03 -11.36 20.45
C VAL A 295 2.24 -10.08 20.28
N VAL A 296 1.22 -9.90 21.10
CA VAL A 296 0.35 -8.72 21.11
C VAL A 296 0.31 -8.14 22.50
N TRP A 297 0.42 -6.83 22.62
CA TRP A 297 0.28 -6.08 23.87
C TRP A 297 -0.94 -5.16 23.80
N ASN A 298 -1.68 -5.14 24.89
CA ASN A 298 -2.76 -4.19 25.13
C ASN A 298 -2.59 -3.69 26.57
N GLU A 299 -2.25 -2.42 26.75
CA GLU A 299 -1.91 -1.83 28.04
C GLU A 299 -0.82 -2.62 28.80
N ASN A 300 -1.15 -3.19 29.99
CA ASN A 300 -0.28 -4.02 30.80
C ASN A 300 -0.40 -5.52 30.53
N LYS A 301 -1.14 -5.91 29.49
CA LYS A 301 -1.36 -7.31 29.10
C LYS A 301 -0.54 -7.69 27.89
N GLN A 302 -0.06 -8.91 27.88
CA GLN A 302 0.66 -9.53 26.78
C GLN A 302 -0.01 -10.86 26.44
N ILE A 303 -0.25 -11.07 25.16
CA ILE A 303 -0.83 -12.32 24.63
C ILE A 303 0.12 -12.86 23.56
N PHE A 304 0.43 -14.16 23.61
CA PHE A 304 1.24 -14.81 22.59
C PHE A 304 0.82 -16.26 22.38
N GLY A 305 1.16 -16.78 21.23
CA GLY A 305 0.81 -18.16 20.84
C GLY A 305 1.53 -18.59 19.57
N ASN A 306 1.21 -19.77 19.06
CA ASN A 306 1.77 -20.24 17.80
C ASN A 306 1.17 -19.50 16.59
N VAL A 307 -0.12 -19.21 16.66
CA VAL A 307 -0.91 -18.45 15.69
C VAL A 307 -1.93 -17.62 16.47
N ILE A 308 -2.18 -16.40 16.03
CA ILE A 308 -3.32 -15.60 16.47
C ILE A 308 -4.20 -15.35 15.25
N GLN A 309 -5.48 -15.69 15.37
CA GLN A 309 -6.54 -15.43 14.39
C GLN A 309 -7.44 -14.34 14.95
N VAL A 310 -7.78 -13.35 14.16
CA VAL A 310 -8.69 -12.27 14.56
C VAL A 310 -9.74 -12.10 13.46
N HIS A 311 -11.00 -12.14 13.83
CA HIS A 311 -12.10 -11.73 12.94
C HIS A 311 -12.38 -10.25 13.19
N LEU A 312 -12.43 -9.48 12.11
CA LEU A 312 -12.65 -8.04 12.13
C LEU A 312 -14.10 -7.75 11.72
N ASN A 313 -14.75 -6.88 12.45
CA ASN A 313 -16.01 -6.25 12.05
C ASN A 313 -15.69 -4.77 11.81
N ASP A 314 -15.72 -4.36 10.54
CA ASP A 314 -15.15 -3.10 10.09
C ASP A 314 -13.67 -2.97 10.53
N SER A 315 -13.35 -2.10 11.46
CA SER A 315 -11.97 -1.89 11.96
C SER A 315 -11.77 -2.40 13.40
N THR A 316 -12.72 -3.12 13.96
CA THR A 316 -12.66 -3.63 15.34
C THR A 316 -12.67 -5.15 15.37
N ALA A 317 -12.00 -5.72 16.39
CA ALA A 317 -12.05 -7.16 16.60
C ALA A 317 -13.46 -7.58 17.09
N ASP A 318 -14.02 -8.58 16.44
CA ASP A 318 -15.23 -9.26 16.86
C ASP A 318 -14.89 -10.47 17.75
N TRP A 319 -13.96 -11.30 17.29
CA TRP A 319 -13.38 -12.38 18.08
C TRP A 319 -11.91 -12.61 17.76
N ALA A 320 -11.19 -13.21 18.71
CA ALA A 320 -9.82 -13.69 18.52
C ALA A 320 -9.71 -15.15 18.99
N ARG A 321 -8.89 -15.93 18.27
CA ARG A 321 -8.61 -17.33 18.56
C ARG A 321 -7.11 -17.60 18.52
N LEU A 322 -6.60 -18.30 19.51
CA LEU A 322 -5.24 -18.83 19.57
C LEU A 322 -5.33 -20.36 19.55
N PRO A 323 -5.22 -21.01 18.37
CA PRO A 323 -5.25 -22.47 18.27
C PRO A 323 -3.90 -23.07 18.69
N ASP A 324 -3.91 -24.32 19.14
CA ASP A 324 -2.77 -25.16 19.51
C ASP A 324 -1.96 -24.72 20.73
N PHE A 325 -1.81 -23.47 21.00
CA PHE A 325 -1.21 -22.89 22.21
C PHE A 325 -1.53 -21.41 22.33
N GLY A 326 -2.03 -20.99 23.49
CA GLY A 326 -2.24 -19.60 23.85
C GLY A 326 -1.71 -19.33 25.26
N PHE A 327 -1.10 -18.18 25.44
CA PHE A 327 -0.61 -17.66 26.70
C PHE A 327 -1.00 -16.18 26.86
N MET A 328 -1.54 -15.83 28.01
CA MET A 328 -1.81 -14.46 28.42
C MET A 328 -1.07 -14.17 29.73
N ALA A 329 -0.43 -13.02 29.80
CA ALA A 329 0.15 -12.47 31.02
C ALA A 329 -0.32 -11.03 31.22
N GLU A 330 -0.66 -10.67 32.46
CA GLU A 330 -0.98 -9.32 32.86
C GLU A 330 -0.01 -8.90 33.98
N TRP A 331 0.75 -7.84 33.75
CA TRP A 331 1.63 -7.30 34.76
C TRP A 331 0.83 -6.63 35.88
N ILE A 332 1.06 -7.01 37.12
CA ILE A 332 0.35 -6.48 38.27
C ILE A 332 1.23 -5.50 39.06
N ASP A 333 2.37 -5.97 39.55
CA ASP A 333 3.29 -5.19 40.32
C ASP A 333 4.65 -5.91 40.45
N GLU A 334 5.77 -5.17 40.42
CA GLU A 334 7.13 -5.70 40.51
C GLU A 334 7.37 -6.96 39.69
N GLU A 335 7.51 -8.15 40.34
CA GLU A 335 7.74 -9.45 39.72
C GLU A 335 6.45 -10.29 39.62
N PHE A 336 5.29 -9.72 39.86
CA PHE A 336 4.02 -10.44 39.88
C PHE A 336 3.17 -10.25 38.62
N TYR A 337 2.66 -11.35 38.10
CA TYR A 337 1.84 -11.39 36.89
C TYR A 337 0.65 -12.32 37.11
N ASN A 338 -0.54 -11.91 36.70
CA ASN A 338 -1.60 -12.86 36.38
C ASN A 338 -1.23 -13.57 35.11
N GLN A 339 -1.39 -14.90 35.07
CA GLN A 339 -0.98 -15.71 33.93
C GLN A 339 -2.04 -16.76 33.63
N MET A 340 -2.22 -17.03 32.35
CA MET A 340 -3.13 -18.04 31.88
C MET A 340 -2.52 -18.72 30.66
N ALA A 341 -2.56 -20.04 30.62
CA ALA A 341 -2.11 -20.86 29.50
C ALA A 341 -3.16 -21.93 29.16
N GLY A 342 -3.28 -22.29 27.90
CA GLY A 342 -4.13 -23.37 27.44
C GLY A 342 -3.75 -23.82 26.03
N LYS A 343 -4.30 -24.96 25.63
CA LYS A 343 -4.12 -25.46 24.27
C LYS A 343 -4.85 -24.58 23.26
N GLU A 344 -6.02 -24.08 23.62
CA GLU A 344 -6.80 -23.18 22.78
C GLU A 344 -7.38 -22.05 23.64
N MET A 345 -7.35 -20.81 23.12
CA MET A 345 -8.05 -19.66 23.69
C MET A 345 -8.98 -19.07 22.63
N TYR A 346 -10.18 -18.68 23.05
CA TYR A 346 -11.15 -18.00 22.21
C TYR A 346 -11.77 -16.83 22.99
N ALA A 347 -11.64 -15.63 22.45
CA ALA A 347 -12.16 -14.42 23.06
C ALA A 347 -13.15 -13.73 22.14
N THR A 348 -14.24 -13.20 22.68
CA THR A 348 -15.14 -12.30 21.97
C THR A 348 -15.02 -10.89 22.52
N PHE A 349 -15.24 -9.91 21.64
CA PHE A 349 -15.12 -8.50 21.98
C PHE A 349 -16.44 -7.77 21.77
N GLU A 350 -16.68 -6.74 22.54
CA GLU A 350 -17.83 -5.85 22.41
C GLU A 350 -17.35 -4.41 22.72
N ASN A 351 -17.66 -3.47 21.83
CA ASN A 351 -17.25 -2.07 21.95
C ASN A 351 -15.73 -1.88 22.19
N GLY A 352 -14.90 -2.73 21.54
CA GLY A 352 -13.43 -2.69 21.65
C GLY A 352 -12.87 -3.33 22.93
N GLY A 353 -13.71 -3.81 23.84
CA GLY A 353 -13.29 -4.51 25.06
C GLY A 353 -13.59 -6.01 25.02
N ILE A 354 -12.80 -6.81 25.75
CA ILE A 354 -13.10 -8.24 25.91
C ILE A 354 -14.43 -8.43 26.64
N ARG A 355 -15.29 -9.27 26.08
CA ARG A 355 -16.59 -9.62 26.62
C ARG A 355 -16.60 -11.00 27.24
N HIS A 356 -15.97 -11.97 26.58
CA HIS A 356 -15.95 -13.36 27.00
C HIS A 356 -14.64 -14.01 26.60
N LEU A 357 -14.15 -14.94 27.41
CA LEU A 357 -12.95 -15.73 27.15
C LEU A 357 -13.18 -17.18 27.53
N ASP A 358 -13.00 -18.08 26.58
CA ASP A 358 -12.94 -19.53 26.81
C ASP A 358 -11.51 -20.02 26.61
N VAL A 359 -11.04 -20.85 27.53
CA VAL A 359 -9.73 -21.53 27.43
C VAL A 359 -9.95 -23.02 27.61
N SER A 360 -9.34 -23.81 26.74
CA SER A 360 -9.47 -25.26 26.76
C SER A 360 -8.15 -26.00 26.59
N GLY A 361 -8.07 -27.17 27.20
CA GLY A 361 -6.95 -28.12 27.12
C GLY A 361 -5.75 -27.72 27.98
N ASN A 362 -5.54 -28.44 29.06
CA ASN A 362 -4.44 -28.20 30.02
C ASN A 362 -4.38 -26.76 30.51
N VAL A 363 -5.53 -26.25 30.94
CA VAL A 363 -5.62 -24.88 31.43
C VAL A 363 -4.83 -24.73 32.72
N GLN A 364 -3.92 -23.78 32.73
CA GLN A 364 -3.11 -23.39 33.89
C GLN A 364 -3.30 -21.92 34.15
N VAL A 365 -3.55 -21.56 35.41
CA VAL A 365 -3.76 -20.17 35.83
C VAL A 365 -2.94 -19.87 37.06
N ILE A 366 -2.22 -18.76 37.01
CA ILE A 366 -1.66 -18.08 38.18
C ILE A 366 -2.37 -16.73 38.28
N MET A 367 -2.94 -16.44 39.42
CA MET A 367 -3.58 -15.15 39.67
C MET A 367 -3.32 -14.65 41.07
N LEU A 368 -3.27 -13.35 41.20
CA LEU A 368 -3.21 -12.62 42.46
C LEU A 368 -4.61 -12.03 42.72
N PRO A 369 -5.43 -12.69 43.57
CA PRO A 369 -6.72 -12.11 43.92
C PRO A 369 -6.55 -10.79 44.66
N MET A 370 -7.22 -9.76 44.15
CA MET A 370 -7.23 -8.44 44.82
C MET A 370 -8.16 -8.48 46.01
N GLU A 371 -7.73 -8.06 47.14
CA GLU A 371 -8.52 -7.93 48.38
C GLU A 371 -9.40 -6.66 48.32
N ASN A 372 -10.32 -6.54 49.26
CA ASN A 372 -11.25 -5.39 49.31
C ASN A 372 -10.56 -4.03 49.50
N ASP A 373 -9.35 -4.01 50.05
CA ASP A 373 -8.54 -2.82 50.25
C ASP A 373 -7.59 -2.53 49.06
N SER A 374 -7.79 -3.21 47.94
CA SER A 374 -6.97 -3.11 46.73
C SER A 374 -5.52 -3.60 46.91
N THR A 375 -5.25 -4.44 47.87
CA THR A 375 -3.95 -5.10 48.08
C THR A 375 -3.93 -6.51 47.52
N TYR A 376 -2.73 -7.00 47.19
CA TYR A 376 -2.47 -8.38 46.82
C TYR A 376 -1.69 -9.06 47.93
N ASN A 377 -2.24 -10.06 48.56
CA ASN A 377 -1.61 -10.77 49.66
C ASN A 377 -1.51 -12.29 49.49
N LYS A 378 -2.05 -12.81 48.36
CA LYS A 378 -2.06 -14.22 48.04
C LYS A 378 -1.77 -14.45 46.55
N ILE A 379 -1.23 -15.64 46.25
CA ILE A 379 -1.08 -16.16 44.91
C ILE A 379 -1.85 -17.47 44.81
N ALA A 380 -2.68 -17.59 43.80
CA ALA A 380 -3.47 -18.76 43.50
C ALA A 380 -2.92 -19.46 42.25
N ASN A 381 -2.63 -20.75 42.33
CA ASN A 381 -2.27 -21.61 41.20
C ASN A 381 -3.38 -22.64 41.02
N VAL A 382 -3.98 -22.66 39.85
CA VAL A 382 -5.11 -23.55 39.53
C VAL A 382 -4.89 -24.24 38.18
N GLU A 383 -5.20 -25.51 38.10
CA GLU A 383 -5.22 -26.27 36.85
C GLU A 383 -6.62 -26.79 36.56
N SER A 384 -6.97 -26.91 35.28
CA SER A 384 -8.28 -27.44 34.85
C SER A 384 -8.23 -27.92 33.40
N SER A 385 -9.31 -28.55 32.93
CA SER A 385 -9.46 -28.86 31.50
C SER A 385 -10.07 -27.69 30.73
N PHE A 386 -10.95 -26.91 31.38
CA PHE A 386 -11.65 -25.80 30.76
C PHE A 386 -11.75 -24.62 31.71
N LEU A 387 -11.73 -23.41 31.12
CA LEU A 387 -12.00 -22.16 31.82
C LEU A 387 -12.93 -21.31 30.95
N SER A 388 -13.90 -20.64 31.58
CA SER A 388 -14.73 -19.63 30.94
C SER A 388 -14.79 -18.40 31.85
N ALA A 389 -14.59 -17.22 31.28
CA ALA A 389 -14.63 -15.96 31.99
C ALA A 389 -15.49 -14.93 31.24
N ASP A 390 -16.42 -14.32 31.97
CA ASP A 390 -17.20 -13.18 31.51
C ASP A 390 -16.58 -11.88 32.06
N PHE A 391 -16.52 -10.87 31.22
CA PHE A 391 -15.94 -9.57 31.55
C PHE A 391 -17.00 -8.48 31.51
N LYS A 392 -16.88 -7.53 32.43
CA LYS A 392 -17.61 -6.28 32.46
C LYS A 392 -16.67 -5.15 32.88
N ASP A 393 -16.68 -4.06 32.13
CA ASP A 393 -15.81 -2.91 32.36
C ASP A 393 -14.33 -3.34 32.50
N GLN A 394 -13.88 -4.24 31.60
CA GLN A 394 -12.54 -4.86 31.56
C GLN A 394 -12.14 -5.68 32.80
N LYS A 395 -13.07 -5.92 33.72
CA LYS A 395 -12.84 -6.76 34.92
C LYS A 395 -13.59 -8.08 34.79
N ILE A 396 -13.02 -9.13 35.36
CA ILE A 396 -13.65 -10.42 35.43
C ILE A 396 -14.89 -10.31 36.33
N GLU A 397 -16.10 -10.49 35.75
CA GLU A 397 -17.38 -10.55 36.49
C GLU A 397 -17.66 -11.96 36.97
N ARG A 398 -17.34 -12.95 36.14
CA ARG A 398 -17.54 -14.37 36.45
C ARG A 398 -16.40 -15.20 35.90
N LEU A 399 -15.89 -16.12 36.71
CA LEU A 399 -14.93 -17.14 36.29
C LEU A 399 -15.43 -18.52 36.66
N LYS A 400 -15.34 -19.45 35.71
CA LYS A 400 -15.70 -20.85 35.93
C LYS A 400 -14.62 -21.76 35.38
N MET A 401 -14.22 -22.76 36.17
CA MET A 401 -13.27 -23.79 35.76
C MET A 401 -13.87 -25.16 36.03
N TRP A 402 -13.68 -26.15 35.13
CA TRP A 402 -14.24 -27.49 35.22
C TRP A 402 -13.48 -28.52 34.34
N PRO A 403 -13.75 -29.85 34.52
CA PRO A 403 -14.61 -30.50 35.51
C PRO A 403 -14.00 -30.54 36.90
N GLU A 404 -12.69 -30.68 37.01
CA GLU A 404 -11.94 -30.69 38.26
C GLU A 404 -10.91 -29.57 38.19
N SER A 405 -10.80 -28.79 39.27
CA SER A 405 -9.95 -27.63 39.30
C SER A 405 -9.09 -27.64 40.58
N PRO A 406 -8.12 -28.58 40.65
CA PRO A 406 -7.19 -28.59 41.76
C PRO A 406 -6.39 -27.30 41.78
N GLY A 407 -6.24 -26.73 42.94
CA GLY A 407 -5.51 -25.48 43.08
C GLY A 407 -4.96 -25.28 44.47
N THR A 408 -3.99 -24.39 44.57
CA THR A 408 -3.37 -23.95 45.84
C THR A 408 -3.47 -22.45 45.95
N MET A 409 -3.73 -21.97 47.15
CA MET A 409 -3.69 -20.55 47.49
C MET A 409 -2.66 -20.34 48.58
N THR A 410 -1.61 -19.58 48.28
CA THR A 410 -0.48 -19.37 49.16
C THR A 410 -0.38 -17.89 49.52
N PRO A 411 -0.26 -17.49 50.81
CA PRO A 411 0.07 -16.14 51.19
C PRO A 411 1.40 -15.70 50.57
N LEU A 412 1.50 -14.49 50.02
CA LEU A 412 2.69 -14.03 49.30
C LEU A 412 3.97 -14.09 50.16
N TYR A 413 3.87 -13.80 51.46
CA TYR A 413 5.02 -13.87 52.38
C TYR A 413 5.56 -15.29 52.62
N LEU A 414 4.81 -16.33 52.25
CA LEU A 414 5.20 -17.74 52.25
C LEU A 414 5.52 -18.28 50.89
N ALA A 415 5.15 -17.58 49.84
CA ALA A 415 5.28 -18.02 48.46
C ALA A 415 6.76 -18.03 48.04
N LYS A 416 7.20 -19.11 47.42
CA LYS A 416 8.54 -19.23 46.87
C LYS A 416 8.50 -18.88 45.35
N LYS A 417 9.60 -18.38 44.81
CA LYS A 417 9.70 -17.94 43.41
C LYS A 417 9.32 -19.03 42.39
N ASN A 418 9.44 -20.31 42.72
CA ASN A 418 9.09 -21.43 41.85
C ASN A 418 7.58 -21.55 41.56
N ILE A 419 6.71 -20.86 42.29
CA ILE A 419 5.27 -20.84 42.04
C ILE A 419 4.79 -19.52 41.41
N TYR A 420 5.68 -18.57 41.11
CA TYR A 420 5.33 -17.27 40.56
C TYR A 420 5.03 -17.33 39.06
N PHE A 421 5.59 -18.31 38.36
CA PHE A 421 5.53 -18.36 36.91
C PHE A 421 5.11 -19.74 36.41
N LEU A 422 4.24 -19.75 35.41
CA LEU A 422 3.97 -20.95 34.62
C LEU A 422 5.23 -21.34 33.82
N PRO A 423 5.43 -22.65 33.52
CA PRO A 423 6.63 -23.11 32.79
C PRO A 423 6.87 -22.42 31.45
N GLN A 424 5.81 -21.96 30.79
CA GLN A 424 5.84 -21.31 29.48
C GLN A 424 5.94 -19.78 29.57
N PHE A 425 5.95 -19.21 30.78
CA PHE A 425 5.98 -17.77 30.98
C PHE A 425 7.20 -17.15 30.32
N ARG A 426 6.92 -16.12 29.52
CA ARG A 426 7.90 -15.20 28.91
C ARG A 426 7.31 -13.79 28.91
N TRP A 427 8.13 -12.81 29.21
CA TRP A 427 7.74 -11.43 29.16
C TRP A 427 8.58 -10.73 28.09
N PHE A 428 7.91 -10.29 26.99
CA PHE A 428 8.54 -9.77 25.79
C PHE A 428 8.57 -8.23 25.74
N GLU A 429 8.40 -7.54 26.86
CA GLU A 429 8.38 -6.06 26.94
C GLU A 429 9.54 -5.39 26.18
N PRO A 430 10.79 -5.91 26.17
CA PRO A 430 11.88 -5.30 25.40
C PRO A 430 11.65 -5.29 23.88
N LEU A 431 10.72 -6.13 23.37
CA LEU A 431 10.39 -6.22 21.96
C LEU A 431 9.17 -5.36 21.58
N LYS A 432 8.45 -4.81 22.56
CA LYS A 432 7.22 -4.04 22.36
C LYS A 432 7.51 -2.75 21.60
N PRO A 433 6.84 -2.48 20.47
CA PRO A 433 6.92 -1.17 19.83
C PRO A 433 6.39 -0.06 20.77
N ILE A 434 7.17 1.00 20.93
CA ILE A 434 6.82 2.09 21.87
C ILE A 434 6.41 3.39 21.17
N SER A 435 6.62 3.47 19.85
CA SER A 435 6.22 4.61 19.01
C SER A 435 5.95 4.17 17.55
N PRO A 436 5.34 5.03 16.74
CA PRO A 436 5.20 4.77 15.29
C PRO A 436 6.52 4.51 14.57
N GLU A 437 7.60 5.18 14.98
CA GLU A 437 8.92 5.01 14.35
C GLU A 437 9.59 3.70 14.79
N ASP A 438 9.27 3.21 15.97
CA ASP A 438 9.87 2.00 16.52
C ASP A 438 9.40 0.71 15.82
N VAL A 439 8.37 0.79 14.99
CA VAL A 439 7.97 -0.35 14.14
C VAL A 439 9.07 -0.80 13.18
N PHE A 440 10.01 0.08 12.84
CA PHE A 440 11.16 -0.24 11.97
C PHE A 440 12.34 -0.85 12.72
N ASN A 441 12.28 -0.92 14.05
CA ASN A 441 13.38 -1.42 14.86
C ASN A 441 13.34 -2.95 14.97
N ILE A 442 13.98 -3.63 14.03
CA ILE A 442 14.11 -5.09 14.03
C ILE A 442 15.32 -5.47 14.91
N SER A 443 15.07 -5.78 16.17
CA SER A 443 16.12 -6.14 17.12
C SER A 443 16.64 -7.57 16.87
N ARG A 444 17.85 -7.83 17.38
CA ARG A 444 18.44 -9.18 17.33
C ARG A 444 17.59 -10.19 18.12
N GLU A 445 17.07 -9.79 19.26
CA GLU A 445 16.19 -10.63 20.09
C GLU A 445 14.90 -11.02 19.36
N MET A 446 14.34 -10.11 18.54
CA MET A 446 13.19 -10.44 17.69
C MET A 446 13.56 -11.47 16.63
N LEU A 447 14.70 -11.30 15.95
CA LEU A 447 15.17 -12.26 14.94
C LEU A 447 15.43 -13.64 15.55
N GLU A 448 16.00 -13.71 16.75
CA GLU A 448 16.20 -14.95 17.50
C GLU A 448 14.85 -15.61 17.86
N LEU A 449 13.86 -14.81 18.31
CA LEU A 449 12.50 -15.32 18.59
C LEU A 449 11.86 -15.94 17.35
N MET A 450 11.95 -15.29 16.18
CA MET A 450 11.35 -15.80 14.93
C MET A 450 11.98 -17.13 14.45
N GLN A 451 13.20 -17.46 14.88
CA GLN A 451 13.88 -18.70 14.54
C GLN A 451 13.63 -19.82 15.57
N GLU A 452 12.96 -19.53 16.67
CA GLU A 452 12.66 -20.54 17.67
C GLU A 452 11.59 -21.55 17.15
N PRO A 453 11.58 -22.78 17.69
CA PRO A 453 10.48 -23.71 17.44
C PRO A 453 9.17 -23.19 18.07
N PRO A 454 8.00 -23.66 17.63
CA PRO A 454 6.72 -23.29 18.22
C PRO A 454 6.70 -23.39 19.75
N PHE A 455 6.02 -22.49 20.41
CA PHE A 455 6.01 -22.36 21.89
C PHE A 455 5.63 -23.67 22.61
N ASN A 456 4.72 -24.46 22.02
CA ASN A 456 4.29 -25.75 22.57
C ASN A 456 5.28 -26.92 22.35
N SER A 457 6.30 -26.75 21.51
CA SER A 457 7.29 -27.79 21.22
C SER A 457 8.41 -27.90 22.27
N ARG A 458 8.52 -26.91 23.16
CA ARG A 458 9.51 -26.95 24.24
C ARG A 458 9.12 -28.01 25.25
N LYS A 459 9.81 -29.14 25.23
CA LYS A 459 9.80 -30.08 26.36
C LYS A 459 10.29 -29.31 27.58
N SER A 460 9.53 -29.31 28.67
CA SER A 460 9.98 -28.79 29.94
C SER A 460 11.33 -29.41 30.25
N SER A 461 12.40 -28.64 30.17
CA SER A 461 13.68 -29.06 30.75
C SER A 461 13.46 -29.17 32.26
N ARG A 462 13.36 -30.37 32.75
CA ARG A 462 13.30 -30.71 34.16
C ARG A 462 14.61 -30.32 34.86
#